data_1b5d8c0ead55bd0d8feb357578df92a7
#
_entry.id   1b5d8c0ead55bd0d8feb357578df92a7
#
_cell.length_a   1.000
_cell.length_b   1.000
_cell.length_c   1.000
_cell.angle_alpha   90.00
_cell.angle_beta   90.00
_cell.angle_gamma   90.00
#
_symmetry.space_group_name_H-M   'P 1'
#
loop_
_entity.id
_entity.type
_entity.pdbx_description
1 polymer ?
#
loop_
_entity_poly.entity_id
_entity_poly.type
_entity_poly.pdbx_seq_one_letter_code
_entity_poly.pdbx_strand_id
1 'polypeptide(L)'
;MDEAPRRWYGWDAGRLLVIDIGGGSLEVAMGSDEDPTVALSVPAGAGRVTREFLPESGVADDDDLEAARKNIRKILEPMVKSFPKSKHPMHAVGTSKTIRSLARLAGAVMRQPGRVDTSIMTIDQLEDWLPRLAAIAPDQRTALPGVTPERTYQIVGGGLVIDEIMKALDVKEIEICPWALREGAILRWLDQFGRTRLGF
;
A
#
# COMPACT_ATOMS: atom_id res chain seq x y z
N MET A 1 8.59 -3.08 12.02
CA MET A 1 8.25 -2.78 10.64
C MET A 1 9.27 -3.42 9.73
N ASP A 2 8.90 -3.60 8.47
CA ASP A 2 9.75 -4.27 7.48
C ASP A 2 10.93 -3.38 7.06
N GLU A 3 12.17 -3.85 7.26
CA GLU A 3 13.40 -3.19 6.82
C GLU A 3 13.63 -3.32 5.30
N ALA A 4 12.85 -4.18 4.63
CA ALA A 4 13.04 -4.51 3.23
C ALA A 4 12.97 -3.29 2.31
N PRO A 5 12.02 -2.34 2.43
CA PRO A 5 12.00 -1.16 1.60
C PRO A 5 13.24 -0.28 1.80
N ARG A 6 13.71 -0.09 3.06
CA ARG A 6 14.91 0.71 3.32
C ARG A 6 16.13 0.12 2.63
N ARG A 7 16.32 -1.19 2.72
CA ARG A 7 17.46 -1.88 2.09
C ARG A 7 17.34 -1.95 0.57
N TRP A 8 16.10 -2.00 0.04
CA TRP A 8 15.86 -1.93 -1.40
C TRP A 8 16.26 -0.57 -2.00
N TYR A 9 15.81 0.51 -1.37
CA TYR A 9 16.05 1.87 -1.87
C TYR A 9 17.40 2.46 -1.46
N GLY A 10 18.03 1.91 -0.40
CA GLY A 10 19.25 2.45 0.18
C GLY A 10 19.02 3.72 1.00
N TRP A 11 20.04 4.15 1.71
CA TRP A 11 19.98 5.31 2.60
C TRP A 11 19.90 6.64 1.86
N ASP A 12 20.43 6.71 0.63
CA ASP A 12 20.36 7.90 -0.23
C ASP A 12 18.94 8.28 -0.67
N ALA A 13 17.98 7.35 -0.55
CA ALA A 13 16.57 7.64 -0.81
C ALA A 13 15.93 8.61 0.20
N GLY A 14 16.64 8.98 1.26
CA GLY A 14 16.14 9.92 2.26
C GLY A 14 14.99 9.35 3.09
N ARG A 15 13.97 10.16 3.36
CA ARG A 15 12.81 9.75 4.16
C ARG A 15 11.86 8.90 3.34
N LEU A 16 11.60 7.67 3.78
CA LEU A 16 10.59 6.79 3.22
C LEU A 16 9.27 6.89 4.01
N LEU A 17 8.15 6.84 3.28
CA LEU A 17 6.83 6.55 3.80
C LEU A 17 6.41 5.19 3.23
N VAL A 18 6.37 4.17 4.04
CA VAL A 18 6.02 2.80 3.63
C VAL A 18 4.55 2.56 3.95
N ILE A 19 3.79 2.12 2.96
CA ILE A 19 2.36 1.79 3.06
C ILE A 19 2.21 0.31 2.72
N ASP A 20 1.68 -0.47 3.65
CA ASP A 20 1.34 -1.88 3.45
C ASP A 20 -0.12 -2.12 3.83
N ILE A 21 -0.88 -2.70 2.91
CA ILE A 21 -2.27 -3.08 3.18
C ILE A 21 -2.44 -4.59 3.12
N GLY A 22 -2.74 -5.17 4.28
CA GLY A 22 -3.09 -6.57 4.43
C GLY A 22 -4.59 -6.83 4.24
N GLY A 23 -5.03 -8.04 4.58
CA GLY A 23 -6.45 -8.39 4.58
C GLY A 23 -7.22 -7.78 5.74
N GLY A 24 -6.59 -7.62 6.92
CA GLY A 24 -7.20 -7.16 8.17
C GLY A 24 -6.81 -5.76 8.61
N SER A 25 -5.64 -5.29 8.25
CA SER A 25 -5.05 -4.02 8.71
C SER A 25 -4.35 -3.26 7.60
N LEU A 26 -4.14 -1.98 7.85
CA LEU A 26 -3.25 -1.09 7.13
C LEU A 26 -2.10 -0.72 8.06
N GLU A 27 -0.88 -0.93 7.62
CA GLU A 27 0.35 -0.52 8.27
C GLU A 27 0.97 0.66 7.52
N VAL A 28 1.32 1.71 8.25
CA VAL A 28 2.01 2.88 7.69
C VAL A 28 3.20 3.23 8.57
N ALA A 29 4.33 3.46 7.93
CA ALA A 29 5.52 3.86 8.65
C ALA A 29 6.35 4.88 7.89
N MET A 30 7.08 5.65 8.67
CA MET A 30 7.93 6.70 8.15
C MET A 30 9.26 6.74 8.90
N GLY A 31 10.34 6.90 8.15
CA GLY A 31 11.67 7.02 8.72
C GLY A 31 12.73 7.24 7.66
N SER A 32 13.93 7.61 8.11
CA SER A 32 15.13 7.77 7.27
C SER A 32 16.15 6.66 7.49
N ASP A 33 15.91 5.78 8.46
CA ASP A 33 16.81 4.68 8.84
C ASP A 33 16.05 3.34 8.85
N GLU A 34 16.71 2.25 9.23
CA GLU A 34 16.11 0.92 9.37
C GLU A 34 14.97 0.93 10.39
N ASP A 35 15.17 1.61 11.51
CA ASP A 35 14.13 1.84 12.49
C ASP A 35 13.28 3.05 12.10
N PRO A 36 11.97 2.87 11.94
CA PRO A 36 11.07 3.96 11.57
C PRO A 36 10.89 4.95 12.74
N THR A 37 10.81 6.23 12.40
CA THR A 37 10.47 7.27 13.37
C THR A 37 9.02 7.16 13.86
N VAL A 38 8.13 6.74 12.96
CA VAL A 38 6.71 6.48 13.24
C VAL A 38 6.32 5.18 12.55
N ALA A 39 5.62 4.32 13.28
CA ALA A 39 5.07 3.07 12.76
C ALA A 39 3.73 2.78 13.41
N LEU A 40 2.67 2.72 12.62
CA LEU A 40 1.30 2.57 13.10
C LEU A 40 0.55 1.54 12.28
N SER A 41 -0.39 0.85 12.94
CA SER A 41 -1.33 -0.07 12.31
C SER A 41 -2.76 0.29 12.71
N VAL A 42 -3.68 0.22 11.76
CA VAL A 42 -5.12 0.40 12.00
C VAL A 42 -5.92 -0.72 11.34
N PRO A 43 -7.13 -1.02 11.84
CA PRO A 43 -7.96 -2.11 11.32
C PRO A 43 -8.68 -1.72 10.02
N ALA A 44 -7.91 -1.32 9.00
CA ALA A 44 -8.38 -0.89 7.68
C ALA A 44 -7.77 -1.74 6.56
N GLY A 45 -7.71 -3.07 6.76
CA GLY A 45 -7.25 -3.96 5.69
C GLY A 45 -8.29 -4.16 4.59
N ALA A 46 -7.83 -4.51 3.39
CA ALA A 46 -8.63 -4.65 2.19
C ALA A 46 -9.87 -5.56 2.40
N GLY A 47 -9.68 -6.74 2.98
CA GLY A 47 -10.76 -7.69 3.22
C GLY A 47 -11.71 -7.25 4.32
N ARG A 48 -11.21 -6.57 5.37
CA ARG A 48 -12.05 -6.01 6.43
C ARG A 48 -12.95 -4.92 5.89
N VAL A 49 -12.40 -3.92 5.21
CA VAL A 49 -13.14 -2.80 4.63
C VAL A 49 -14.20 -3.28 3.65
N THR A 50 -13.87 -4.26 2.82
CA THR A 50 -14.83 -4.85 1.88
C THR A 50 -16.03 -5.46 2.63
N ARG A 51 -15.78 -6.27 3.66
CA ARG A 51 -16.89 -6.93 4.40
C ARG A 51 -17.73 -5.96 5.24
N GLU A 52 -17.11 -4.93 5.80
CA GLU A 52 -17.79 -4.03 6.75
C GLU A 52 -18.49 -2.85 6.07
N PHE A 53 -18.00 -2.41 4.90
CA PHE A 53 -18.44 -1.15 4.31
C PHE A 53 -18.86 -1.21 2.85
N LEU A 54 -18.71 -2.35 2.16
CA LEU A 54 -19.17 -2.52 0.78
C LEU A 54 -20.31 -3.55 0.70
N PRO A 55 -21.15 -3.48 -0.35
CA PRO A 55 -22.23 -4.45 -0.56
C PRO A 55 -21.73 -5.89 -0.64
N GLU A 56 -22.51 -6.84 -0.12
CA GLU A 56 -22.20 -8.28 -0.17
C GLU A 56 -22.07 -8.82 -1.60
N SER A 57 -22.75 -8.20 -2.56
CA SER A 57 -22.62 -8.53 -3.98
C SER A 57 -21.21 -8.31 -4.50
N GLY A 58 -20.43 -7.48 -3.82
CA GLY A 58 -19.13 -7.02 -4.26
C GLY A 58 -19.17 -5.99 -5.41
N VAL A 59 -20.36 -5.61 -5.87
CA VAL A 59 -20.59 -4.51 -6.81
C VAL A 59 -21.05 -3.30 -6.01
N ALA A 60 -20.46 -2.15 -6.25
CA ALA A 60 -20.74 -0.92 -5.51
C ALA A 60 -20.91 0.25 -6.49
N ASP A 61 -21.86 1.12 -6.20
CA ASP A 61 -22.06 2.39 -6.89
C ASP A 61 -21.33 3.55 -6.18
N ASP A 62 -21.49 4.77 -6.71
CA ASP A 62 -20.80 5.95 -6.18
C ASP A 62 -21.24 6.30 -4.75
N ASP A 63 -22.51 6.07 -4.40
CA ASP A 63 -23.03 6.31 -3.04
C ASP A 63 -22.44 5.30 -2.05
N ASP A 64 -22.35 4.04 -2.42
CA ASP A 64 -21.70 2.98 -1.64
C ASP A 64 -20.22 3.31 -1.40
N LEU A 65 -19.52 3.75 -2.46
CA LEU A 65 -18.11 4.13 -2.36
C LEU A 65 -17.90 5.32 -1.42
N GLU A 66 -18.74 6.37 -1.51
CA GLU A 66 -18.61 7.54 -0.62
C GLU A 66 -18.97 7.17 0.83
N ALA A 67 -19.95 6.33 1.06
CA ALA A 67 -20.27 5.81 2.39
C ALA A 67 -19.08 5.03 2.99
N ALA A 68 -18.43 4.18 2.20
CA ALA A 68 -17.24 3.44 2.60
C ALA A 68 -16.07 4.40 2.91
N ARG A 69 -15.79 5.38 2.04
CA ARG A 69 -14.77 6.41 2.23
C ARG A 69 -14.94 7.16 3.55
N LYS A 70 -16.16 7.56 3.88
CA LYS A 70 -16.47 8.26 5.14
C LYS A 70 -16.11 7.42 6.37
N ASN A 71 -16.33 6.12 6.34
CA ASN A 71 -15.95 5.22 7.43
C ASN A 71 -14.44 4.98 7.49
N ILE A 72 -13.79 4.81 6.33
CA ILE A 72 -12.33 4.69 6.23
C ILE A 72 -11.64 5.92 6.82
N ARG A 73 -12.07 7.13 6.46
CA ARG A 73 -11.51 8.40 7.00
C ARG A 73 -11.56 8.44 8.53
N LYS A 74 -12.66 7.96 9.15
CA LYS A 74 -12.76 7.90 10.62
C LYS A 74 -11.74 6.94 11.24
N ILE A 75 -11.49 5.79 10.59
CA ILE A 75 -10.49 4.81 11.05
C ILE A 75 -9.07 5.37 10.89
N LEU A 76 -8.80 6.09 9.81
CA LEU A 76 -7.48 6.64 9.51
C LEU A 76 -7.14 7.89 10.34
N GLU A 77 -8.14 8.65 10.79
CA GLU A 77 -7.94 9.95 11.45
C GLU A 77 -6.94 9.92 12.63
N PRO A 78 -7.00 8.97 13.59
CA PRO A 78 -6.02 8.90 14.69
C PRO A 78 -4.61 8.62 14.20
N MET A 79 -4.46 7.73 13.19
CA MET A 79 -3.18 7.42 12.56
C MET A 79 -2.58 8.65 11.90
N VAL A 80 -3.35 9.32 11.04
CA VAL A 80 -2.89 10.49 10.27
C VAL A 80 -2.41 11.62 11.19
N LYS A 81 -3.11 11.86 12.32
CA LYS A 81 -2.71 12.88 13.32
C LYS A 81 -1.35 12.60 13.97
N SER A 82 -0.91 11.35 13.97
CA SER A 82 0.37 10.95 14.56
C SER A 82 1.56 11.11 13.59
N PHE A 83 1.29 11.34 12.31
CA PHE A 83 2.36 11.60 11.34
C PHE A 83 2.71 13.09 11.33
N PRO A 84 4.01 13.44 11.37
CA PRO A 84 4.44 14.84 11.30
C PRO A 84 4.05 15.45 9.96
N LYS A 85 3.44 16.63 10.00
CA LYS A 85 3.21 17.43 8.79
C LYS A 85 4.56 17.94 8.30
N SER A 86 5.17 17.20 7.41
CA SER A 86 6.49 17.53 6.85
C SER A 86 6.34 18.16 5.47
N LYS A 87 7.05 19.27 5.26
CA LYS A 87 7.21 19.88 3.94
C LYS A 87 8.33 19.23 3.11
N HIS A 88 9.10 18.30 3.69
CA HIS A 88 10.18 17.62 2.97
C HIS A 88 9.60 16.52 2.08
N PRO A 89 10.13 16.37 0.86
CA PRO A 89 9.71 15.30 -0.02
C PRO A 89 9.91 13.97 0.69
N MET A 90 8.86 13.16 0.69
CA MET A 90 8.89 11.78 1.14
C MET A 90 8.82 10.90 -0.08
N HIS A 91 9.63 9.86 -0.09
CA HIS A 91 9.51 8.80 -1.06
C HIS A 91 8.45 7.82 -0.55
N ALA A 92 7.25 7.89 -1.13
CA ALA A 92 6.17 7.00 -0.74
C ALA A 92 6.27 5.65 -1.47
N VAL A 93 6.20 4.58 -0.71
CA VAL A 93 6.48 3.22 -1.14
C VAL A 93 5.36 2.28 -0.73
N GLY A 94 4.87 1.49 -1.67
CA GLY A 94 3.87 0.45 -1.43
C GLY A 94 4.46 -0.96 -1.54
N THR A 95 4.20 -1.82 -0.53
CA THR A 95 4.82 -3.15 -0.45
C THR A 95 3.86 -4.31 -0.65
N SER A 96 2.56 -4.13 -0.46
CA SER A 96 1.60 -5.21 -0.49
C SER A 96 1.29 -5.76 -1.89
N LYS A 97 0.79 -6.99 -1.92
CA LYS A 97 0.27 -7.56 -3.18
C LYS A 97 -0.96 -6.81 -3.69
N THR A 98 -1.77 -6.22 -2.80
CA THR A 98 -2.94 -5.41 -3.17
C THR A 98 -2.50 -4.16 -3.93
N ILE A 99 -1.51 -3.42 -3.40
CA ILE A 99 -0.96 -2.23 -4.07
C ILE A 99 -0.35 -2.61 -5.41
N ARG A 100 0.39 -3.72 -5.48
CA ARG A 100 0.94 -4.22 -6.76
C ARG A 100 -0.15 -4.55 -7.79
N SER A 101 -1.26 -5.14 -7.37
CA SER A 101 -2.39 -5.42 -8.27
C SER A 101 -3.04 -4.13 -8.76
N LEU A 102 -3.28 -3.17 -7.88
CA LEU A 102 -3.82 -1.86 -8.22
C LEU A 102 -2.90 -1.08 -9.17
N ALA A 103 -1.59 -1.09 -8.92
CA ALA A 103 -0.61 -0.45 -9.79
C ALA A 103 -0.60 -1.05 -11.20
N ARG A 104 -0.65 -2.38 -11.33
CA ARG A 104 -0.75 -3.04 -12.64
C ARG A 104 -2.04 -2.69 -13.37
N LEU A 105 -3.16 -2.68 -12.64
CA LEU A 105 -4.46 -2.28 -13.17
C LEU A 105 -4.44 -0.84 -13.66
N ALA A 106 -3.84 0.06 -12.88
CA ALA A 106 -3.71 1.48 -13.21
C ALA A 106 -2.72 1.77 -14.36
N GLY A 107 -2.06 0.75 -14.90
CA GLY A 107 -1.08 0.93 -15.98
C GLY A 107 0.19 1.61 -15.51
N ALA A 108 0.63 1.34 -14.29
CA ALA A 108 1.83 1.93 -13.70
C ALA A 108 3.04 1.81 -14.63
N VAL A 109 3.62 2.96 -14.99
CA VAL A 109 4.68 3.07 -15.99
C VAL A 109 6.05 2.96 -15.31
N MET A 110 6.96 2.20 -15.94
CA MET A 110 8.37 2.22 -15.55
C MET A 110 9.00 3.57 -15.89
N ARG A 111 9.48 4.31 -14.90
CA ARG A 111 10.06 5.66 -15.10
C ARG A 111 11.54 5.65 -15.49
N GLN A 112 12.28 4.56 -15.31
CA GLN A 112 13.72 4.52 -15.60
C GLN A 112 14.14 3.26 -16.33
N PRO A 113 14.62 3.36 -17.59
CA PRO A 113 15.28 2.25 -18.27
C PRO A 113 16.53 1.80 -17.50
N GLY A 114 16.62 0.51 -17.17
CA GLY A 114 17.80 -0.08 -16.53
C GLY A 114 17.78 -0.16 -15.01
N ARG A 115 16.79 0.42 -14.31
CA ARG A 115 16.46 0.07 -12.92
C ARG A 115 15.35 -0.99 -12.92
N VAL A 116 15.59 -2.07 -12.22
CA VAL A 116 14.64 -3.18 -12.12
C VAL A 116 13.35 -2.66 -11.48
N ASP A 117 12.29 -2.63 -12.30
CA ASP A 117 10.87 -2.58 -11.89
C ASP A 117 10.43 -1.56 -10.84
N THR A 118 10.74 -0.27 -11.02
CA THR A 118 10.01 0.77 -10.28
C THR A 118 8.75 1.15 -11.04
N SER A 119 7.64 0.50 -10.70
CA SER A 119 6.30 0.90 -11.14
C SER A 119 5.78 1.98 -10.21
N ILE A 120 5.24 3.07 -10.76
CA ILE A 120 4.63 4.15 -9.98
C ILE A 120 3.14 4.20 -10.28
N MET A 121 2.34 4.27 -9.23
CA MET A 121 0.90 4.51 -9.29
C MET A 121 0.59 5.89 -8.75
N THR A 122 -0.09 6.73 -9.53
CA THR A 122 -0.55 8.03 -9.07
C THR A 122 -1.94 7.94 -8.44
N ILE A 123 -2.26 8.93 -7.61
CA ILE A 123 -3.59 9.03 -7.00
C ILE A 123 -4.68 9.20 -8.07
N ASP A 124 -4.42 10.00 -9.10
CA ASP A 124 -5.38 10.24 -10.19
C ASP A 124 -5.70 8.96 -10.96
N GLN A 125 -4.70 8.10 -11.19
CA GLN A 125 -4.91 6.79 -11.79
C GLN A 125 -5.80 5.90 -10.91
N LEU A 126 -5.57 5.92 -9.61
CA LEU A 126 -6.35 5.13 -8.67
C LEU A 126 -7.80 5.63 -8.59
N GLU A 127 -8.01 6.93 -8.53
CA GLU A 127 -9.34 7.56 -8.52
C GLU A 127 -10.15 7.26 -9.80
N ASP A 128 -9.50 7.27 -10.96
CA ASP A 128 -10.15 6.93 -12.24
C ASP A 128 -10.55 5.43 -12.30
N TRP A 129 -9.74 4.54 -11.73
CA TRP A 129 -10.02 3.11 -11.77
C TRP A 129 -11.04 2.63 -10.73
N LEU A 130 -11.13 3.26 -9.57
CA LEU A 130 -11.95 2.76 -8.46
C LEU A 130 -13.44 2.63 -8.79
N PRO A 131 -14.14 3.62 -9.38
CA PRO A 131 -15.53 3.47 -9.74
C PRO A 131 -15.75 2.37 -10.79
N ARG A 132 -14.88 2.29 -11.79
CA ARG A 132 -14.95 1.26 -12.83
C ARG A 132 -14.77 -0.15 -12.24
N LEU A 133 -13.80 -0.31 -11.35
CA LEU A 133 -13.50 -1.58 -10.69
C LEU A 133 -14.65 -2.01 -9.77
N ALA A 134 -15.28 -1.06 -9.08
CA ALA A 134 -16.41 -1.30 -8.20
C ALA A 134 -17.67 -1.77 -8.94
N ALA A 135 -17.90 -1.25 -10.14
CA ALA A 135 -19.03 -1.63 -10.99
C ALA A 135 -18.90 -3.03 -11.61
N ILE A 136 -17.72 -3.65 -11.60
CA ILE A 136 -17.49 -4.98 -12.15
C ILE A 136 -17.74 -6.04 -11.07
N ALA A 137 -18.50 -7.11 -11.40
CA ALA A 137 -18.72 -8.22 -10.49
C ALA A 137 -17.40 -8.94 -10.13
N PRO A 138 -17.21 -9.41 -8.87
CA PRO A 138 -15.95 -9.99 -8.42
C PRO A 138 -15.41 -11.12 -9.29
N ASP A 139 -16.25 -12.00 -9.78
CA ASP A 139 -15.87 -13.12 -10.66
C ASP A 139 -15.30 -12.65 -12.00
N GLN A 140 -15.76 -11.52 -12.53
CA GLN A 140 -15.31 -10.92 -13.79
C GLN A 140 -13.98 -10.17 -13.63
N ARG A 141 -13.62 -9.74 -12.41
CA ARG A 141 -12.39 -8.98 -12.17
C ARG A 141 -11.11 -9.77 -12.46
N THR A 142 -11.18 -11.10 -12.55
CA THR A 142 -10.03 -11.94 -12.94
C THR A 142 -9.55 -11.68 -14.37
N ALA A 143 -10.39 -11.11 -15.22
CA ALA A 143 -10.01 -10.71 -16.58
C ALA A 143 -9.14 -9.42 -16.60
N LEU A 144 -9.05 -8.71 -15.48
CA LEU A 144 -8.30 -7.46 -15.38
C LEU A 144 -6.80 -7.72 -15.11
N PRO A 145 -5.90 -6.89 -15.68
CA PRO A 145 -4.46 -7.03 -15.47
C PRO A 145 -4.07 -6.98 -13.99
N GLY A 146 -3.36 -8.00 -13.51
CA GLY A 146 -2.81 -8.03 -12.15
C GLY A 146 -3.80 -8.40 -11.04
N VAL A 147 -5.07 -8.65 -11.36
CA VAL A 147 -6.07 -9.11 -10.40
C VAL A 147 -6.06 -10.64 -10.35
N THR A 148 -5.68 -11.20 -9.20
CA THR A 148 -5.70 -12.66 -8.97
C THR A 148 -7.03 -13.08 -8.35
N PRO A 149 -7.46 -14.36 -8.50
CA PRO A 149 -8.73 -14.85 -7.95
C PRO A 149 -8.93 -14.53 -6.46
N GLU A 150 -7.88 -14.64 -5.65
CA GLU A 150 -7.95 -14.40 -4.20
C GLU A 150 -8.16 -12.93 -3.84
N ARG A 151 -8.08 -12.01 -4.83
CA ARG A 151 -8.18 -10.56 -4.61
C ARG A 151 -9.42 -9.94 -5.21
N THR A 152 -10.12 -10.65 -6.07
CA THR A 152 -11.28 -10.13 -6.81
C THR A 152 -12.31 -9.46 -5.91
N TYR A 153 -12.56 -10.02 -4.73
CA TYR A 153 -13.54 -9.50 -3.78
C TYR A 153 -13.02 -8.29 -3.01
N GLN A 154 -11.77 -8.32 -2.56
CA GLN A 154 -11.21 -7.32 -1.64
C GLN A 154 -10.47 -6.15 -2.29
N ILE A 155 -10.27 -6.17 -3.62
CA ILE A 155 -9.43 -5.19 -4.31
C ILE A 155 -10.04 -3.78 -4.28
N VAL A 156 -11.37 -3.67 -4.33
CA VAL A 156 -12.08 -2.37 -4.24
C VAL A 156 -11.88 -1.76 -2.86
N GLY A 157 -12.14 -2.52 -1.79
CA GLY A 157 -11.90 -2.06 -0.42
C GLY A 157 -10.44 -1.65 -0.19
N GLY A 158 -9.50 -2.45 -0.71
CA GLY A 158 -8.08 -2.13 -0.67
C GLY A 158 -7.73 -0.83 -1.41
N GLY A 159 -8.29 -0.64 -2.59
CA GLY A 159 -8.11 0.57 -3.38
C GLY A 159 -8.65 1.82 -2.67
N LEU A 160 -9.83 1.74 -2.07
CA LEU A 160 -10.41 2.84 -1.29
C LEU A 160 -9.53 3.24 -0.10
N VAL A 161 -8.98 2.26 0.61
CA VAL A 161 -8.07 2.55 1.74
C VAL A 161 -6.79 3.23 1.28
N ILE A 162 -6.19 2.75 0.18
CA ILE A 162 -4.97 3.36 -0.37
C ILE A 162 -5.25 4.79 -0.86
N ASP A 163 -6.35 5.01 -1.54
CA ASP A 163 -6.76 6.35 -2.00
C ASP A 163 -6.95 7.31 -0.80
N GLU A 164 -7.67 6.90 0.23
CA GLU A 164 -7.92 7.74 1.40
C GLU A 164 -6.65 8.03 2.23
N ILE A 165 -5.73 7.06 2.38
CA ILE A 165 -4.48 7.33 3.10
C ILE A 165 -3.53 8.21 2.28
N MET A 166 -3.48 8.05 0.95
CA MET A 166 -2.73 8.93 0.07
C MET A 166 -3.22 10.38 0.18
N LYS A 167 -4.55 10.60 0.14
CA LYS A 167 -5.17 11.93 0.35
C LYS A 167 -4.82 12.51 1.72
N ALA A 168 -4.98 11.72 2.74
CA ALA A 168 -4.80 12.17 4.12
C ALA A 168 -3.35 12.55 4.46
N LEU A 169 -2.36 11.93 3.80
CA LEU A 169 -0.93 12.20 3.97
C LEU A 169 -0.33 13.07 2.84
N ASP A 170 -1.17 13.62 1.94
CA ASP A 170 -0.77 14.41 0.76
C ASP A 170 0.25 13.71 -0.15
N VAL A 171 0.07 12.39 -0.34
CA VAL A 171 0.86 11.56 -1.24
C VAL A 171 0.23 11.57 -2.63
N LYS A 172 0.97 12.01 -3.64
CA LYS A 172 0.48 12.07 -5.02
C LYS A 172 0.78 10.81 -5.81
N GLU A 173 1.84 10.10 -5.44
CA GLU A 173 2.26 8.88 -6.13
C GLU A 173 2.91 7.91 -5.13
N ILE A 174 2.75 6.61 -5.41
CA ILE A 174 3.37 5.51 -4.66
C ILE A 174 4.26 4.73 -5.63
N GLU A 175 5.52 4.56 -5.26
CA GLU A 175 6.43 3.64 -5.91
C GLU A 175 6.25 2.23 -5.37
N ILE A 176 6.23 1.24 -6.25
CA ILE A 176 5.98 -0.15 -5.86
C ILE A 176 7.29 -0.84 -5.52
N CYS A 177 7.46 -1.18 -4.25
CA CYS A 177 8.59 -1.99 -3.80
C CYS A 177 8.33 -3.47 -4.08
N PRO A 178 9.24 -4.18 -4.76
CA PRO A 178 9.11 -5.62 -4.97
C PRO A 178 9.39 -6.41 -3.68
N TRP A 179 10.12 -5.83 -2.72
CA TRP A 179 10.43 -6.43 -1.43
C TRP A 179 9.36 -6.07 -0.39
N ALA A 180 9.01 -7.06 0.42
CA ALA A 180 8.01 -6.97 1.47
C ALA A 180 8.48 -7.76 2.72
N LEU A 181 7.59 -8.00 3.65
CA LEU A 181 7.87 -8.65 4.95
C LEU A 181 8.73 -9.92 4.87
N ARG A 182 8.58 -10.74 3.82
CA ARG A 182 9.37 -11.97 3.66
C ARG A 182 10.85 -11.67 3.43
N GLU A 183 11.14 -10.73 2.56
CA GLU A 183 12.50 -10.31 2.22
C GLU A 183 13.15 -9.66 3.44
N GLY A 184 12.42 -8.83 4.20
CA GLY A 184 12.89 -8.25 5.46
C GLY A 184 13.23 -9.31 6.52
N ALA A 185 12.38 -10.31 6.69
CA ALA A 185 12.63 -11.41 7.62
C ALA A 185 13.88 -12.22 7.24
N ILE A 186 14.11 -12.47 5.94
CA ILE A 186 15.30 -13.17 5.44
C ILE A 186 16.56 -12.32 5.69
N LEU A 187 16.50 -11.02 5.44
CA LEU A 187 17.63 -10.12 5.68
C LEU A 187 18.02 -10.07 7.16
N ARG A 188 17.05 -9.91 8.07
CA ARG A 188 17.28 -9.99 9.52
C ARG A 188 17.94 -11.29 9.93
N TRP A 189 17.44 -12.40 9.41
CA TRP A 189 17.99 -13.71 9.70
C TRP A 189 19.45 -13.81 9.23
N LEU A 190 19.76 -13.36 8.02
CA LEU A 190 21.12 -13.33 7.48
C LEU A 190 22.08 -12.46 8.33
N ASP A 191 21.62 -11.29 8.78
CA ASP A 191 22.42 -10.40 9.63
C ASP A 191 22.76 -11.05 10.98
N GLN A 192 21.80 -11.76 11.58
CA GLN A 192 22.04 -12.52 12.81
C GLN A 192 23.10 -13.63 12.62
N PHE A 193 23.04 -14.34 11.48
CA PHE A 193 24.04 -15.37 11.16
C PHE A 193 25.42 -14.79 10.86
N GLY A 194 25.47 -13.63 10.19
CA GLY A 194 26.73 -12.93 9.93
C GLY A 194 27.44 -12.51 11.21
N ARG A 195 26.69 -11.96 12.18
CA ARG A 195 27.22 -11.57 13.49
C ARG A 195 27.72 -12.77 14.31
N THR A 196 27.00 -13.89 14.27
CA THR A 196 27.40 -15.11 15.03
C THR A 196 28.68 -15.77 14.49
N ARG A 197 28.96 -15.64 13.17
CA ARG A 197 30.18 -16.19 12.55
C ARG A 197 31.42 -15.31 12.70
N LEU A 198 31.26 -14.01 12.89
CA LEU A 198 32.37 -13.07 12.98
C LEU A 198 32.79 -12.72 14.42
N GLY A 199 32.10 -13.25 15.45
CA GLY A 199 32.54 -13.18 16.85
C GLY A 199 32.61 -11.76 17.43
N PHE A 200 31.74 -10.83 16.97
CA PHE A 200 31.56 -9.50 17.58
C PHE A 200 30.26 -9.41 18.35
#